data_e24d2db5b22405822c7d1e0e80fcc4e3
#
_entry.id   e24d2db5b22405822c7d1e0e80fcc4e3
#
_cell.length_a   1.000
_cell.length_b   1.000
_cell.length_c   1.000
_cell.angle_alpha   90.00
_cell.angle_beta   90.00
_cell.angle_gamma   90.00
#
_symmetry.space_group_name_H-M   'P 1'
#
loop_
_entity.id
_entity.type
_entity.pdbx_description
1 polymer ?
#
loop_
_entity_poly.entity_id
_entity_poly.type
_entity_poly.pdbx_seq_one_letter_code
_entity_poly.pdbx_strand_id
1 'polypeptide(L)'
;MEDRLKIQEVIARFANSFDVKDWSGLEACFTESLFTDYSDLRGTAPQTVTAAEYVSGRHEALDHLALHHLVSNYEIDFIASNFASCRASMIVWRKSDKEEFTSHCIYNFQLTKQESDWKISGITQKVLWNEGTASIHKGAKA
;
A
#
# COMPACT_ATOMS: atom_id res chain seq x y z
N MET A 1 6.20 20.16 -10.42
CA MET A 1 4.92 20.44 -9.71
C MET A 1 3.86 19.44 -10.09
N GLU A 2 3.59 19.29 -11.35
CA GLU A 2 2.57 18.35 -11.82
C GLU A 2 2.90 16.89 -11.45
N ASP A 3 4.16 16.49 -11.58
CA ASP A 3 4.57 15.13 -11.23
C ASP A 3 4.37 14.85 -9.74
N ARG A 4 4.62 15.80 -8.86
CA ARG A 4 4.38 15.64 -7.43
C ARG A 4 2.91 15.39 -7.13
N LEU A 5 2.02 16.14 -7.76
CA LEU A 5 0.57 15.95 -7.59
C LEU A 5 0.12 14.59 -8.12
N LYS A 6 0.64 14.15 -9.25
CA LYS A 6 0.31 12.84 -9.81
C LYS A 6 0.77 11.70 -8.91
N ILE A 7 1.95 11.83 -8.31
CA ILE A 7 2.46 10.84 -7.35
C ILE A 7 1.54 10.81 -6.12
N GLN A 8 1.18 11.96 -5.58
CA GLN A 8 0.26 12.00 -4.44
C GLN A 8 -1.10 11.41 -4.79
N GLU A 9 -1.60 11.67 -6.00
CA GLU A 9 -2.88 11.14 -6.45
C GLU A 9 -2.87 9.62 -6.60
N VAL A 10 -1.81 9.02 -7.15
CA VAL A 10 -1.76 7.56 -7.29
C VAL A 10 -1.65 6.89 -5.92
N ILE A 11 -0.93 7.49 -4.98
CA ILE A 11 -0.86 6.97 -3.60
C ILE A 11 -2.21 7.12 -2.90
N ALA A 12 -2.91 8.24 -3.09
CA ALA A 12 -4.26 8.41 -2.55
C ALA A 12 -5.22 7.38 -3.14
N ARG A 13 -5.14 7.11 -4.44
CA ARG A 13 -5.96 6.10 -5.09
C ARG A 13 -5.67 4.70 -4.56
N PHE A 14 -4.40 4.40 -4.28
CA PHE A 14 -3.99 3.16 -3.60
C PHE A 14 -4.75 3.01 -2.27
N ALA A 15 -4.70 4.02 -1.42
CA ALA A 15 -5.36 4.00 -0.11
C ALA A 15 -6.88 3.90 -0.24
N ASN A 16 -7.48 4.75 -1.07
CA ASN A 16 -8.92 4.81 -1.23
C ASN A 16 -9.49 3.54 -1.86
N SER A 17 -8.78 2.94 -2.81
CA SER A 17 -9.23 1.73 -3.47
C SER A 17 -9.36 0.55 -2.51
N PHE A 18 -8.46 0.41 -1.55
CA PHE A 18 -8.62 -0.57 -0.48
C PHE A 18 -9.90 -0.31 0.31
N ASP A 19 -10.12 0.93 0.70
CA ASP A 19 -11.20 1.29 1.64
C ASP A 19 -12.59 1.07 1.04
N VAL A 20 -12.74 1.34 -0.25
CA VAL A 20 -14.01 1.10 -0.96
C VAL A 20 -14.03 -0.23 -1.69
N LYS A 21 -12.96 -1.00 -1.57
CA LYS A 21 -12.83 -2.34 -2.17
C LYS A 21 -12.96 -2.32 -3.68
N ASP A 22 -12.39 -1.29 -4.29
CA ASP A 22 -12.26 -1.18 -5.74
C ASP A 22 -10.97 -1.88 -6.16
N TRP A 23 -11.02 -3.19 -6.28
CA TRP A 23 -9.84 -4.01 -6.54
C TRP A 23 -9.24 -3.76 -7.93
N SER A 24 -10.08 -3.48 -8.93
CA SER A 24 -9.57 -3.11 -10.25
C SER A 24 -8.90 -1.74 -10.26
N GLY A 25 -9.45 -0.78 -9.50
CA GLY A 25 -8.84 0.54 -9.32
C GLY A 25 -7.51 0.44 -8.59
N LEU A 26 -7.40 -0.46 -7.62
CA LEU A 26 -6.14 -0.73 -6.93
C LEU A 26 -5.10 -1.29 -7.91
N GLU A 27 -5.47 -2.27 -8.72
CA GLU A 27 -4.54 -2.85 -9.68
C GLU A 27 -4.01 -1.81 -10.66
N ALA A 28 -4.86 -0.87 -11.07
CA ALA A 28 -4.48 0.20 -11.99
C ALA A 28 -3.41 1.15 -11.42
N CYS A 29 -3.18 1.15 -10.11
CA CYS A 29 -2.15 1.96 -9.47
C CYS A 29 -0.73 1.44 -9.71
N PHE A 30 -0.58 0.20 -10.16
CA PHE A 30 0.71 -0.49 -10.17
C PHE A 30 1.29 -0.70 -11.55
N THR A 31 2.62 -0.81 -11.60
CA THR A 31 3.30 -1.42 -12.74
C THR A 31 2.95 -2.92 -12.78
N GLU A 32 3.14 -3.57 -13.92
CA GLU A 32 2.83 -5.00 -14.06
C GLU A 32 3.60 -5.86 -13.05
N SER A 33 4.88 -5.55 -12.86
CA SER A 33 5.74 -6.21 -11.88
C SER A 33 5.92 -5.28 -10.69
N LEU A 34 5.67 -5.77 -9.49
CA LEU A 34 5.63 -4.99 -8.26
C LEU A 34 6.55 -5.61 -7.20
N PHE A 35 7.53 -4.85 -6.73
CA PHE A 35 8.32 -5.24 -5.57
C PHE A 35 7.51 -4.97 -4.29
N THR A 36 7.47 -5.94 -3.37
CA THR A 36 6.77 -5.77 -2.09
C THR A 36 7.62 -6.25 -0.93
N ASP A 37 7.61 -5.48 0.13
CA ASP A 37 8.22 -5.86 1.40
C ASP A 37 7.25 -5.53 2.53
N TYR A 38 6.52 -6.54 2.96
CA TYR A 38 5.61 -6.47 4.11
C TYR A 38 6.14 -7.34 5.26
N SER A 39 7.45 -7.59 5.30
CA SER A 39 8.06 -8.48 6.29
C SER A 39 7.77 -8.05 7.72
N ASP A 40 7.72 -6.74 7.99
CA ASP A 40 7.43 -6.25 9.34
C ASP A 40 6.05 -6.67 9.85
N LEU A 41 5.03 -6.63 8.99
CA LEU A 41 3.67 -6.98 9.39
C LEU A 41 3.43 -8.49 9.32
N ARG A 42 3.94 -9.13 8.28
CA ARG A 42 3.58 -10.51 7.95
C ARG A 42 4.67 -11.54 8.19
N GLY A 43 5.91 -11.10 8.40
CA GLY A 43 7.03 -12.02 8.60
C GLY A 43 7.48 -12.74 7.32
N THR A 44 6.91 -12.40 6.16
CA THR A 44 7.28 -12.99 4.87
C THR A 44 8.47 -12.25 4.28
N ALA A 45 9.30 -12.95 3.51
CA ALA A 45 10.44 -12.32 2.83
C ALA A 45 9.96 -11.31 1.76
N PRO A 46 10.76 -10.27 1.48
CA PRO A 46 10.49 -9.41 0.32
C PRO A 46 10.41 -10.22 -0.96
N GLN A 47 9.53 -9.83 -1.87
CA GLN A 47 9.33 -10.56 -3.12
C GLN A 47 8.85 -9.62 -4.23
N THR A 48 9.03 -10.07 -5.47
CA THR A 48 8.46 -9.41 -6.63
C THR A 48 7.29 -10.26 -7.12
N VAL A 49 6.15 -9.62 -7.30
CA VAL A 49 4.91 -10.27 -7.74
C VAL A 49 4.30 -9.48 -8.87
N THR A 50 3.33 -10.04 -9.57
CA THR A 50 2.55 -9.25 -10.51
C THR A 50 1.53 -8.40 -9.76
N ALA A 51 1.09 -7.30 -10.37
CA ALA A 51 0.02 -6.48 -9.80
C ALA A 51 -1.22 -7.33 -9.53
N ALA A 52 -1.59 -8.21 -10.46
CA ALA A 52 -2.74 -9.09 -10.31
C ALA A 52 -2.60 -10.03 -9.10
N GLU A 53 -1.43 -10.61 -8.90
CA GLU A 53 -1.16 -11.47 -7.74
C GLU A 53 -1.24 -10.68 -6.42
N TYR A 54 -0.67 -9.49 -6.41
CA TYR A 54 -0.73 -8.62 -5.22
C TYR A 54 -2.19 -8.32 -4.85
N VAL A 55 -2.97 -7.86 -5.81
CA VAL A 55 -4.37 -7.47 -5.57
C VAL A 55 -5.20 -8.68 -5.14
N SER A 56 -5.01 -9.82 -5.79
CA SER A 56 -5.71 -11.06 -5.41
C SER A 56 -5.41 -11.45 -3.97
N GLY A 57 -4.16 -11.37 -3.56
CA GLY A 57 -3.75 -11.66 -2.18
C GLY A 57 -4.35 -10.69 -1.16
N ARG A 58 -4.41 -9.41 -1.51
CA ARG A 58 -5.01 -8.40 -0.63
C ARG A 58 -6.52 -8.56 -0.54
N HIS A 59 -7.17 -8.84 -1.64
CA HIS A 59 -8.60 -9.12 -1.68
C HIS A 59 -8.92 -10.29 -0.74
N GLU A 60 -8.21 -11.39 -0.89
CA GLU A 60 -8.43 -12.57 -0.04
C GLU A 60 -8.20 -12.26 1.45
N ALA A 61 -7.15 -11.51 1.77
CA ALA A 61 -6.78 -11.23 3.15
C ALA A 61 -7.71 -10.25 3.84
N LEU A 62 -8.31 -9.31 3.12
CA LEU A 62 -8.91 -8.11 3.71
C LEU A 62 -10.39 -7.89 3.34
N ASP A 63 -10.93 -8.60 2.34
CA ASP A 63 -12.28 -8.32 1.85
C ASP A 63 -13.37 -8.43 2.92
N HIS A 64 -13.14 -9.29 3.92
CA HIS A 64 -14.08 -9.51 5.02
C HIS A 64 -14.05 -8.40 6.08
N LEU A 65 -13.15 -7.43 5.96
CA LEU A 65 -12.96 -6.37 6.95
C LEU A 65 -13.46 -5.03 6.41
N ALA A 66 -13.92 -4.17 7.32
CA ALA A 66 -14.01 -2.75 7.02
C ALA A 66 -12.60 -2.17 7.10
N LEU A 67 -12.24 -1.34 6.14
CA LEU A 67 -10.88 -0.80 6.01
C LEU A 67 -10.93 0.72 5.92
N HIS A 68 -9.92 1.35 6.54
CA HIS A 68 -9.69 2.78 6.34
C HIS A 68 -8.19 3.04 6.37
N HIS A 69 -7.67 3.53 5.27
CA HIS A 69 -6.28 3.94 5.13
C HIS A 69 -6.20 5.46 5.14
N LEU A 70 -5.30 6.00 5.93
CA LEU A 70 -5.03 7.43 5.92
C LEU A 70 -3.55 7.63 5.67
N VAL A 71 -3.21 8.33 4.57
CA VAL A 71 -1.84 8.57 4.15
C VAL A 71 -1.56 10.07 4.12
N SER A 72 -0.39 10.46 4.63
CA SER A 72 0.05 11.86 4.62
C SER A 72 1.56 11.94 4.82
N ASN A 73 2.07 13.16 5.03
CA ASN A 73 3.49 13.42 5.30
C ASN A 73 4.38 12.91 4.17
N TYR A 74 4.01 13.29 2.94
CA TYR A 74 4.73 12.86 1.74
C TYR A 74 6.11 13.51 1.67
N GLU A 75 7.12 12.68 1.46
CA GLU A 75 8.47 13.11 1.13
C GLU A 75 8.84 12.48 -0.19
N ILE A 76 8.80 13.25 -1.26
CA ILE A 76 9.02 12.78 -2.63
C ILE A 76 10.43 13.14 -3.07
N ASP A 77 11.16 12.15 -3.56
CA ASP A 77 12.52 12.32 -4.06
C ASP A 77 12.57 11.82 -5.51
N PHE A 78 12.86 12.72 -6.45
CA PHE A 78 13.01 12.38 -7.86
C PHE A 78 14.42 11.89 -8.11
N ILE A 79 14.57 10.61 -8.40
CA ILE A 79 15.87 9.97 -8.64
C ILE A 79 16.29 10.17 -10.10
N ALA A 80 15.32 10.16 -11.00
CA ALA A 80 15.50 10.41 -12.43
C ALA A 80 14.20 10.97 -12.98
N SER A 81 14.15 11.28 -14.26
CA SER A 81 12.94 11.86 -14.88
C SER A 81 11.74 10.91 -14.83
N ASN A 82 11.99 9.60 -14.75
CA ASN A 82 10.95 8.57 -14.77
C ASN A 82 10.96 7.68 -13.54
N PHE A 83 11.74 8.02 -12.51
CA PHE A 83 11.79 7.30 -11.25
C PHE A 83 11.73 8.23 -10.05
N ALA A 84 10.94 7.86 -9.06
CA ALA A 84 10.86 8.60 -7.81
C ALA A 84 10.67 7.62 -6.66
N SER A 85 10.98 8.10 -5.47
CA SER A 85 10.59 7.43 -4.24
C SER A 85 9.70 8.39 -3.45
N CYS A 86 8.82 7.82 -2.63
CA CYS A 86 7.98 8.60 -1.74
C CYS A 86 7.88 7.89 -0.40
N ARG A 87 8.34 8.57 0.65
CA ARG A 87 8.11 8.12 2.02
C ARG A 87 6.86 8.83 2.53
N ALA A 88 5.96 8.09 3.14
CA ALA A 88 4.73 8.64 3.67
C ALA A 88 4.30 7.91 4.94
N SER A 89 3.58 8.62 5.80
CA SER A 89 2.95 8.02 6.96
C SER A 89 1.65 7.36 6.53
N MET A 90 1.34 6.21 7.13
CA MET A 90 0.12 5.48 6.81
C MET A 90 -0.47 4.89 8.08
N ILE A 91 -1.74 5.18 8.33
CA ILE A 91 -2.50 4.49 9.36
C ILE A 91 -3.52 3.62 8.66
N VAL A 92 -3.59 2.36 9.07
CA VAL A 92 -4.50 1.38 8.49
C VAL A 92 -5.40 0.85 9.61
N TRP A 93 -6.68 1.23 9.57
CA TRP A 93 -7.69 0.68 10.47
C TRP A 93 -8.36 -0.49 9.79
N ARG A 94 -8.47 -1.61 10.52
CA ARG A 94 -9.16 -2.81 10.07
C ARG A 94 -10.16 -3.21 11.13
N LYS A 95 -11.38 -3.50 10.73
CA LYS A 95 -12.45 -3.79 11.66
C LYS A 95 -13.29 -4.97 11.18
N SER A 96 -13.49 -5.94 12.07
CA SER A 96 -14.50 -6.98 11.92
C SER A 96 -15.71 -6.63 12.78
N ASP A 97 -16.69 -7.52 12.88
CA ASP A 97 -17.89 -7.29 13.71
C ASP A 97 -17.56 -7.10 15.19
N LYS A 98 -16.48 -7.73 15.67
CA LYS A 98 -16.15 -7.77 17.10
C LYS A 98 -14.80 -7.21 17.46
N GLU A 99 -13.90 -7.07 16.49
CA GLU A 99 -12.49 -6.80 16.76
C GLU A 99 -11.95 -5.76 15.81
N GLU A 100 -10.86 -5.12 16.22
CA GLU A 100 -10.15 -4.13 15.43
C GLU A 100 -8.67 -4.45 15.44
N PHE A 101 -7.99 -4.08 14.36
CA PHE A 101 -6.55 -4.17 14.23
C PHE A 101 -6.04 -2.97 13.46
N THR A 102 -5.28 -2.10 14.14
CA THR A 102 -4.76 -0.86 13.56
C THR A 102 -3.26 -0.94 13.47
N SER A 103 -2.72 -0.57 12.32
CA SER A 103 -1.28 -0.47 12.10
C SER A 103 -0.89 0.98 11.85
N HIS A 104 0.15 1.44 12.56
CA HIS A 104 0.76 2.75 12.35
C HIS A 104 2.09 2.52 11.65
N CYS A 105 2.24 3.07 10.44
CA CYS A 105 3.32 2.67 9.54
C CYS A 105 4.00 3.86 8.89
N ILE A 106 5.23 3.60 8.46
CA ILE A 106 5.90 4.39 7.43
C ILE A 106 5.98 3.51 6.19
N TYR A 107 5.47 4.02 5.07
CA TYR A 107 5.56 3.36 3.78
C TYR A 107 6.63 4.03 2.94
N ASN A 108 7.38 3.22 2.19
CA ASN A 108 8.24 3.70 1.14
C ASN A 108 7.72 3.16 -0.18
N PHE A 109 7.29 4.06 -1.04
CA PHE A 109 6.81 3.73 -2.37
C PHE A 109 7.92 3.99 -3.38
N GLN A 110 8.11 3.07 -4.31
CA GLN A 110 8.87 3.31 -5.52
C GLN A 110 7.88 3.61 -6.63
N LEU A 111 8.16 4.62 -7.43
CA LEU A 111 7.25 5.07 -8.48
C LEU A 111 7.98 5.15 -9.80
N THR A 112 7.31 4.70 -10.84
CA THR A 112 7.83 4.70 -12.21
C THR A 112 6.86 5.46 -13.09
N LYS A 113 7.38 6.38 -13.88
CA LYS A 113 6.59 7.12 -14.86
C LYS A 113 6.55 6.32 -16.15
N GLN A 114 5.34 5.99 -16.58
CA GLN A 114 5.07 5.29 -17.83
C GLN A 114 4.23 6.23 -18.70
N GLU A 115 4.81 6.72 -19.79
CA GLU A 115 4.21 7.77 -20.60
C GLU A 115 4.01 9.03 -19.76
N SER A 116 2.78 9.44 -19.48
CA SER A 116 2.50 10.60 -18.62
C SER A 116 2.01 10.21 -17.23
N ASP A 117 1.86 8.92 -16.95
CA ASP A 117 1.29 8.43 -15.70
C ASP A 117 2.35 7.88 -14.76
N TRP A 118 2.19 8.16 -13.49
CA TRP A 118 3.01 7.57 -12.43
C TRP A 118 2.31 6.34 -11.87
N LYS A 119 3.07 5.25 -11.76
CA LYS A 119 2.60 3.98 -11.22
C LYS A 119 3.48 3.57 -10.04
N ILE A 120 2.90 2.87 -9.09
CA ILE A 120 3.65 2.30 -7.98
C ILE A 120 4.34 1.03 -8.47
N SER A 121 5.68 1.01 -8.37
CA SER A 121 6.50 -0.13 -8.77
C SER A 121 7.11 -0.87 -7.59
N GLY A 122 7.00 -0.32 -6.38
CA GLY A 122 7.50 -0.96 -5.17
C GLY A 122 6.82 -0.41 -3.93
N ILE A 123 6.65 -1.29 -2.93
CA ILE A 123 6.09 -0.95 -1.62
C ILE A 123 6.95 -1.59 -0.56
N THR A 124 7.40 -0.79 0.42
CA THR A 124 8.00 -1.29 1.64
C THR A 124 7.21 -0.73 2.81
N GLN A 125 6.68 -1.59 3.64
CA GLN A 125 5.92 -1.22 4.83
C GLN A 125 6.81 -1.42 6.06
N LYS A 126 6.96 -0.36 6.84
CA LYS A 126 7.59 -0.44 8.16
C LYS A 126 6.54 -0.15 9.22
N VAL A 127 6.34 -1.07 10.13
CA VAL A 127 5.37 -0.92 11.20
C VAL A 127 6.02 -0.18 12.37
N LEU A 128 5.42 0.94 12.78
CA LEU A 128 5.85 1.65 13.99
C LEU A 128 5.29 0.96 15.21
N TRP A 129 4.00 0.66 15.22
CA TRP A 129 3.33 -0.20 16.21
C TRP A 129 1.98 -0.63 15.67
N ASN A 130 1.46 -1.71 16.24
CA ASN A 130 0.11 -2.22 15.98
C ASN A 130 -0.72 -2.14 17.25
N GLU A 131 -2.03 -2.03 17.10
CA GLU A 131 -2.99 -2.09 18.19
C GLU A 131 -4.12 -3.04 17.81
N GLY A 132 -4.62 -3.81 18.80
CA GLY A 132 -5.77 -4.66 18.60
C GLY A 132 -5.42 -6.12 18.28
N THR A 133 -6.33 -6.79 17.59
CA THR A 133 -6.28 -8.24 17.35
C THR A 133 -5.74 -8.54 15.96
N ALA A 134 -4.46 -8.90 15.87
CA ALA A 134 -3.79 -9.16 14.60
C ALA A 134 -4.42 -10.30 13.80
N SER A 135 -5.02 -11.28 14.47
CA SER A 135 -5.59 -12.46 13.80
C SER A 135 -6.74 -12.18 12.86
N ILE A 136 -7.37 -11.01 12.93
CA ILE A 136 -8.43 -10.66 11.96
C ILE A 136 -7.86 -10.35 10.59
N HIS A 137 -6.58 -9.98 10.48
CA HIS A 137 -5.88 -9.77 9.21
C HIS A 137 -5.22 -11.08 8.82
N LYS A 138 -5.72 -11.71 7.78
CA LYS A 138 -5.11 -12.95 7.28
C LYS A 138 -3.70 -12.65 6.76
N GLY A 139 -2.72 -13.33 7.31
CA GLY A 139 -1.32 -13.16 6.95
C GLY A 139 -0.52 -12.25 7.88
N ALA A 140 -1.15 -11.47 8.77
CA ALA A 140 -0.40 -10.71 9.77
C ALA A 140 0.18 -11.65 10.82
N LYS A 141 1.41 -11.42 11.24
CA LYS A 141 2.00 -12.19 12.33
C LYS A 141 1.42 -11.74 13.68
N ALA A 142 1.29 -12.67 14.56
CA ALA A 142 0.76 -12.40 15.90
C ALA A 142 1.71 -11.52 16.72
#